data_750dfd38d09a9e8ec2a16d752f6d3b0f
#
_entry.id   750dfd38d09a9e8ec2a16d752f6d3b0f
#
_cell.length_a   1.000
_cell.length_b   1.000
_cell.length_c   1.000
_cell.angle_alpha   90.00
_cell.angle_beta   90.00
_cell.angle_gamma   90.00
#
_symmetry.space_group_name_H-M   'P 1'
#
loop_
_entity.id
_entity.type
_entity.pdbx_description
1 polymer ?
#
loop_
_entity_poly.entity_id
_entity_poly.type
_entity_poly.pdbx_seq_one_letter_code
_entity_poly.pdbx_strand_id
1 'polypeptide(L)'
;MKNKKYWLITSAITLLPILLGLLLWNKLPDQLPTHFGIDGAADGWSGKGFAVFGLPLMMLAFHVIIFAATRLDKQNRGHNEKVMNLVGLIFPTMSIVNSVVIYSQAMDLELNLSSLLFPLLGLFFIAMGNWLPKIKQNSTLGIKIKWTLYNEENWNKTHRFAGFVWVIGGVIFCLMGFVPENMLFFLLPLQVILLACVPTVYSWLLARKQRRDGTWTESQVSRDLKKHPAIMAVSMTLVTVILIGGGILMFTGSIEYTCTDEALLIEADFHADSTVPYDSIDSIELRPTAPEGT
;
A
#
# COMPACT_ATOMS: atom_id res chain seq x y z
N MET A 1 6.50 13.40 24.87
CA MET A 1 6.36 11.93 25.01
C MET A 1 4.93 11.45 25.29
N LYS A 2 3.89 12.20 24.89
CA LYS A 2 2.49 11.86 25.22
C LYS A 2 1.93 10.63 24.51
N ASN A 3 2.53 10.15 23.41
CA ASN A 3 1.93 9.11 22.55
C ASN A 3 2.55 7.71 22.59
N LYS A 4 3.46 7.35 23.52
CA LYS A 4 3.97 5.97 23.60
C LYS A 4 2.84 4.94 23.77
N LYS A 5 1.88 5.25 24.69
CA LYS A 5 0.76 4.36 24.97
C LYS A 5 -0.11 4.13 23.72
N TYR A 6 -0.37 5.20 22.96
CA TYR A 6 -1.12 5.11 21.73
C TYR A 6 -0.45 4.17 20.70
N TRP A 7 0.86 4.35 20.47
CA TRP A 7 1.61 3.52 19.53
C TRP A 7 1.73 2.06 19.97
N LEU A 8 1.82 1.80 21.28
CA LEU A 8 1.76 0.43 21.80
C LEU A 8 0.38 -0.20 21.58
N ILE A 9 -0.69 0.55 21.80
CA ILE A 9 -2.05 0.06 21.54
C ILE A 9 -2.25 -0.24 20.06
N THR A 10 -1.83 0.67 19.16
CA THR A 10 -1.95 0.45 17.73
C THR A 10 -1.08 -0.71 17.23
N SER A 11 0.11 -0.91 17.80
CA SER A 11 0.93 -2.10 17.55
C SER A 11 0.22 -3.40 17.97
N ALA A 12 -0.43 -3.40 19.13
CA ALA A 12 -1.21 -4.56 19.58
C ALA A 12 -2.42 -4.81 18.66
N ILE A 13 -3.10 -3.76 18.22
CA ILE A 13 -4.20 -3.85 17.25
C ILE A 13 -3.73 -4.44 15.92
N THR A 14 -2.51 -4.10 15.46
CA THR A 14 -1.94 -4.66 14.22
C THR A 14 -1.79 -6.20 14.30
N LEU A 15 -1.63 -6.74 15.50
CA LEU A 15 -1.49 -8.19 15.72
C LEU A 15 -2.81 -8.92 16.00
N LEU A 16 -3.94 -8.20 16.17
CA LEU A 16 -5.24 -8.85 16.39
C LEU A 16 -5.62 -9.90 15.34
N PRO A 17 -5.30 -9.73 14.05
CA PRO A 17 -5.56 -10.74 13.03
C PRO A 17 -4.94 -12.10 13.32
N ILE A 18 -3.80 -12.15 14.02
CA ILE A 18 -3.18 -13.42 14.44
C ILE A 18 -4.12 -14.19 15.35
N LEU A 19 -4.75 -13.52 16.32
CA LEU A 19 -5.70 -14.16 17.24
C LEU A 19 -6.91 -14.70 16.48
N LEU A 20 -7.43 -13.94 15.53
CA LEU A 20 -8.52 -14.38 14.68
C LEU A 20 -8.12 -15.59 13.83
N GLY A 21 -6.94 -15.55 13.20
CA GLY A 21 -6.41 -16.67 12.41
C GLY A 21 -6.18 -17.93 13.25
N LEU A 22 -5.74 -17.79 14.50
CA LEU A 22 -5.63 -18.92 15.44
C LEU A 22 -6.99 -19.51 15.81
N LEU A 23 -8.01 -18.67 16.03
CA LEU A 23 -9.37 -19.13 16.32
C LEU A 23 -9.98 -19.88 15.11
N LEU A 24 -9.61 -19.47 13.91
CA LEU A 24 -10.08 -20.06 12.65
C LEU A 24 -9.15 -21.16 12.12
N TRP A 25 -8.03 -21.46 12.78
CA TRP A 25 -6.94 -22.30 12.27
C TRP A 25 -7.39 -23.61 11.65
N ASN A 26 -8.30 -24.32 12.31
CA ASN A 26 -8.82 -25.61 11.85
C ASN A 26 -9.87 -25.50 10.72
N LYS A 27 -10.36 -24.28 10.46
CA LYS A 27 -11.32 -23.99 9.38
C LYS A 27 -10.64 -23.45 8.13
N LEU A 28 -9.46 -22.88 8.28
CA LEU A 28 -8.69 -22.33 7.19
C LEU A 28 -7.97 -23.44 6.42
N PRO A 29 -7.97 -23.42 5.07
CA PRO A 29 -7.20 -24.34 4.25
C PRO A 29 -5.70 -24.14 4.46
N ASP A 30 -4.85 -25.03 3.92
CA ASP A 30 -3.40 -24.94 4.07
C ASP A 30 -2.78 -23.83 3.23
N GLN A 31 -3.43 -23.47 2.13
CA GLN A 31 -3.11 -22.33 1.26
C GLN A 31 -4.22 -21.29 1.36
N LEU A 32 -3.84 -20.03 1.58
CA LEU A 32 -4.77 -18.89 1.63
C LEU A 32 -4.50 -17.92 0.48
N PRO A 33 -5.56 -17.34 -0.13
CA PRO A 33 -5.39 -16.32 -1.16
C PRO A 33 -4.78 -15.06 -0.52
N THR A 34 -3.63 -14.62 -1.00
CA THR A 34 -2.90 -13.46 -0.47
C THR A 34 -2.67 -12.36 -1.49
N HIS A 35 -2.94 -12.64 -2.76
CA HIS A 35 -2.95 -11.67 -3.83
C HIS A 35 -4.26 -11.78 -4.63
N PHE A 36 -4.75 -10.63 -5.10
CA PHE A 36 -6.01 -10.53 -5.83
C PHE A 36 -5.83 -9.64 -7.04
N GLY A 37 -6.32 -10.08 -8.18
CA GLY A 37 -6.37 -9.31 -9.41
C GLY A 37 -7.31 -8.10 -9.31
N ILE A 38 -7.31 -7.28 -10.36
CA ILE A 38 -8.19 -6.10 -10.44
C ILE A 38 -9.66 -6.49 -10.47
N ASP A 39 -9.96 -7.69 -10.95
CA ASP A 39 -11.29 -8.33 -10.99
C ASP A 39 -11.73 -8.86 -9.62
N GLY A 40 -10.88 -8.77 -8.59
CA GLY A 40 -11.14 -9.28 -7.25
C GLY A 40 -10.96 -10.80 -7.11
N ALA A 41 -10.61 -11.51 -8.21
CA ALA A 41 -10.28 -12.92 -8.15
C ALA A 41 -8.89 -13.14 -7.52
N ALA A 42 -8.75 -14.21 -6.75
CA ALA A 42 -7.45 -14.58 -6.19
C ALA A 42 -6.55 -15.12 -7.31
N ASP A 43 -5.37 -14.54 -7.45
CA ASP A 43 -4.35 -14.92 -8.43
C ASP A 43 -2.98 -15.22 -7.79
N GLY A 44 -2.92 -15.24 -6.44
CA GLY A 44 -1.74 -15.65 -5.69
C GLY A 44 -2.09 -16.16 -4.29
N TRP A 45 -1.44 -17.25 -3.89
CA TRP A 45 -1.68 -17.93 -2.61
C TRP A 45 -0.40 -18.03 -1.79
N SER A 46 -0.56 -18.21 -0.50
CA SER A 46 0.55 -18.43 0.43
C SER A 46 0.15 -19.43 1.49
N GLY A 47 1.13 -20.14 2.03
CA GLY A 47 0.88 -21.08 3.13
C GLY A 47 0.21 -20.44 4.34
N LYS A 48 -0.67 -21.15 5.01
CA LYS A 48 -1.46 -20.72 6.18
C LYS A 48 -0.61 -19.98 7.24
N GLY A 49 0.57 -20.53 7.55
CA GLY A 49 1.48 -19.93 8.53
C GLY A 49 1.91 -18.52 8.13
N PHE A 50 2.25 -18.29 6.85
CA PHE A 50 2.62 -16.97 6.37
C PHE A 50 1.43 -16.00 6.36
N ALA A 51 0.27 -16.43 5.90
CA ALA A 51 -0.92 -15.58 5.86
C ALA A 51 -1.37 -15.15 7.27
N VAL A 52 -1.34 -16.07 8.26
CA VAL A 52 -1.80 -15.82 9.62
C VAL A 52 -0.77 -15.04 10.45
N PHE A 53 0.51 -15.35 10.34
CA PHE A 53 1.56 -14.73 11.17
C PHE A 53 2.42 -13.76 10.37
N GLY A 54 2.88 -14.13 9.19
CA GLY A 54 3.83 -13.37 8.40
C GLY A 54 3.31 -12.01 8.01
N LEU A 55 2.10 -11.93 7.44
CA LEU A 55 1.51 -10.66 7.00
C LEU A 55 1.26 -9.67 8.15
N PRO A 56 0.63 -10.05 9.29
CA PRO A 56 0.47 -9.13 10.41
C PRO A 56 1.80 -8.71 11.05
N LEU A 57 2.80 -9.61 11.12
CA LEU A 57 4.14 -9.28 11.63
C LEU A 57 4.87 -8.32 10.69
N MET A 58 4.72 -8.47 9.38
CA MET A 58 5.26 -7.53 8.40
C MET A 58 4.59 -6.15 8.53
N MET A 59 3.26 -6.10 8.71
CA MET A 59 2.55 -4.85 8.98
C MET A 59 3.02 -4.20 10.29
N LEU A 60 3.28 -4.98 11.33
CA LEU A 60 3.88 -4.49 12.58
C LEU A 60 5.28 -3.93 12.35
N ALA A 61 6.11 -4.59 11.56
CA ALA A 61 7.45 -4.10 11.23
C ALA A 61 7.38 -2.73 10.56
N PHE A 62 6.52 -2.56 9.55
CA PHE A 62 6.30 -1.27 8.91
C PHE A 62 5.74 -0.22 9.90
N HIS A 63 4.81 -0.61 10.77
CA HIS A 63 4.28 0.27 11.82
C HIS A 63 5.39 0.80 12.73
N VAL A 64 6.30 -0.08 13.18
CA VAL A 64 7.44 0.29 14.03
C VAL A 64 8.45 1.16 13.25
N ILE A 65 8.71 0.87 11.99
CA ILE A 65 9.60 1.68 11.12
C ILE A 65 9.04 3.11 10.98
N ILE A 66 7.75 3.25 10.66
CA ILE A 66 7.10 4.58 10.56
C ILE A 66 7.14 5.31 11.90
N PHE A 67 6.89 4.60 13.01
CA PHE A 67 7.00 5.18 14.33
C PHE A 67 8.41 5.69 14.62
N ALA A 68 9.44 4.89 14.34
CA ALA A 68 10.83 5.27 14.52
C ALA A 68 11.20 6.46 13.63
N ALA A 69 10.87 6.41 12.34
CA ALA A 69 11.14 7.47 11.38
C ALA A 69 10.50 8.80 11.80
N THR A 70 9.23 8.77 12.20
CA THR A 70 8.53 9.98 12.64
C THR A 70 9.08 10.55 13.94
N ARG A 71 9.63 9.71 14.82
CA ARG A 71 10.27 10.16 16.07
C ARG A 71 11.68 10.71 15.89
N LEU A 72 12.46 10.11 14.99
CA LEU A 72 13.82 10.55 14.70
C LEU A 72 13.85 11.89 13.96
N ASP A 73 12.81 12.20 13.21
CA ASP A 73 12.68 13.49 12.53
C ASP A 73 12.38 14.60 13.54
N LYS A 74 13.40 15.45 13.78
CA LYS A 74 13.31 16.56 14.72
C LYS A 74 12.22 17.57 14.34
N GLN A 75 11.89 17.67 13.07
CA GLN A 75 10.89 18.58 12.52
C GLN A 75 9.46 18.13 12.89
N ASN A 76 9.27 16.85 13.18
CA ASN A 76 7.98 16.32 13.63
C ASN A 76 7.64 16.69 15.09
N ARG A 77 8.58 17.22 15.87
CA ARG A 77 8.33 17.59 17.30
C ARG A 77 7.26 18.67 17.48
N GLY A 78 7.01 19.47 16.44
CA GLY A 78 5.97 20.51 16.42
C GLY A 78 4.67 20.13 15.73
N HIS A 79 4.49 18.83 15.34
CA HIS A 79 3.27 18.40 14.68
C HIS A 79 2.11 18.23 15.65
N ASN A 80 0.90 18.44 15.12
CA ASN A 80 -0.35 18.17 15.85
C ASN A 80 -0.44 16.68 16.18
N GLU A 81 -0.71 16.35 17.45
CA GLU A 81 -0.89 14.96 17.92
C GLU A 81 -1.93 14.18 17.08
N LYS A 82 -2.97 14.86 16.60
CA LYS A 82 -4.01 14.22 15.77
C LYS A 82 -3.45 13.69 14.44
N VAL A 83 -2.51 14.43 13.80
CA VAL A 83 -1.84 13.96 12.58
C VAL A 83 -1.03 12.70 12.86
N MET A 84 -0.28 12.71 13.94
CA MET A 84 0.54 11.54 14.34
C MET A 84 -0.31 10.33 14.71
N ASN A 85 -1.48 10.57 15.33
CA ASN A 85 -2.42 9.50 15.65
C ASN A 85 -3.02 8.88 14.37
N LEU A 86 -3.37 9.70 13.38
CA LEU A 86 -3.85 9.18 12.08
C LEU A 86 -2.80 8.31 11.38
N VAL A 87 -1.54 8.76 11.37
CA VAL A 87 -0.42 7.96 10.81
C VAL A 87 -0.28 6.62 11.55
N GLY A 88 -0.45 6.62 12.88
CA GLY A 88 -0.42 5.42 13.70
C GLY A 88 -1.57 4.44 13.45
N LEU A 89 -2.65 4.83 12.77
CA LEU A 89 -3.76 3.94 12.41
C LEU A 89 -3.60 3.24 11.08
N ILE A 90 -2.67 3.67 10.21
CA ILE A 90 -2.52 3.15 8.86
C ILE A 90 -2.32 1.63 8.86
N PHE A 91 -1.26 1.15 9.49
CA PHE A 91 -0.92 -0.28 9.48
C PHE A 91 -1.88 -1.16 10.28
N PRO A 92 -2.38 -0.75 11.46
CA PRO A 92 -3.44 -1.48 12.15
C PRO A 92 -4.69 -1.69 11.28
N THR A 93 -5.15 -0.64 10.61
CA THR A 93 -6.31 -0.72 9.70
C THR A 93 -6.01 -1.64 8.52
N MET A 94 -4.85 -1.47 7.87
CA MET A 94 -4.43 -2.34 6.76
C MET A 94 -4.33 -3.81 7.18
N SER A 95 -3.75 -4.09 8.35
CA SER A 95 -3.61 -5.45 8.86
C SER A 95 -4.96 -6.13 9.06
N ILE A 96 -5.91 -5.44 9.70
CA ILE A 96 -7.26 -5.96 9.94
C ILE A 96 -7.98 -6.19 8.61
N VAL A 97 -8.03 -5.17 7.74
CA VAL A 97 -8.75 -5.25 6.45
C VAL A 97 -8.20 -6.37 5.59
N ASN A 98 -6.87 -6.43 5.44
CA ASN A 98 -6.21 -7.47 4.65
C ASN A 98 -6.54 -8.89 5.18
N SER A 99 -6.48 -9.08 6.50
CA SER A 99 -6.76 -10.39 7.09
C SER A 99 -8.24 -10.77 7.01
N VAL A 100 -9.17 -9.81 7.13
CA VAL A 100 -10.60 -10.06 6.91
C VAL A 100 -10.85 -10.50 5.48
N VAL A 101 -10.23 -9.84 4.49
CA VAL A 101 -10.34 -10.23 3.08
C VAL A 101 -9.80 -11.64 2.86
N ILE A 102 -8.58 -11.92 3.31
CA ILE A 102 -7.94 -13.23 3.13
C ILE A 102 -8.77 -14.35 3.77
N TYR A 103 -9.19 -14.18 5.02
CA TYR A 103 -9.92 -15.22 5.73
C TYR A 103 -11.34 -15.42 5.19
N SER A 104 -12.02 -14.35 4.75
CA SER A 104 -13.34 -14.47 4.13
C SER A 104 -13.27 -15.23 2.82
N GLN A 105 -12.30 -14.94 1.97
CA GLN A 105 -12.10 -15.64 0.71
C GLN A 105 -11.67 -17.11 0.94
N ALA A 106 -10.77 -17.36 1.89
CA ALA A 106 -10.34 -18.70 2.23
C ALA A 106 -11.46 -19.58 2.82
N MET A 107 -12.54 -18.98 3.29
CA MET A 107 -13.73 -19.65 3.83
C MET A 107 -14.93 -19.61 2.86
N ASP A 108 -14.71 -19.26 1.60
CA ASP A 108 -15.73 -19.12 0.56
C ASP A 108 -16.92 -18.23 0.97
N LEU A 109 -16.65 -17.18 1.76
CA LEU A 109 -17.67 -16.20 2.09
C LEU A 109 -17.84 -15.26 0.90
N GLU A 110 -19.05 -15.19 0.35
CA GLU A 110 -19.41 -14.32 -0.78
C GLU A 110 -19.39 -12.84 -0.37
N LEU A 111 -18.19 -12.29 -0.14
CA LEU A 111 -18.02 -10.86 0.07
C LEU A 111 -17.68 -10.19 -1.25
N ASN A 112 -18.47 -9.19 -1.64
CA ASN A 112 -18.08 -8.30 -2.72
C ASN A 112 -16.93 -7.40 -2.24
N LEU A 113 -15.70 -7.81 -2.58
CA LEU A 113 -14.48 -7.13 -2.13
C LEU A 113 -14.41 -5.69 -2.64
N SER A 114 -14.85 -5.44 -3.87
CA SER A 114 -14.85 -4.09 -4.45
C SER A 114 -15.74 -3.16 -3.64
N SER A 115 -16.96 -3.61 -3.29
CA SER A 115 -17.91 -2.84 -2.47
C SER A 115 -17.44 -2.60 -1.03
N LEU A 116 -16.48 -3.36 -0.52
CA LEU A 116 -15.89 -3.19 0.80
C LEU A 116 -14.62 -2.34 0.74
N LEU A 117 -13.66 -2.70 -0.13
CA LEU A 117 -12.31 -2.14 -0.14
C LEU A 117 -12.29 -0.71 -0.69
N PHE A 118 -13.00 -0.43 -1.78
CA PHE A 118 -12.99 0.91 -2.36
C PHE A 118 -13.60 1.99 -1.44
N PRO A 119 -14.74 1.78 -0.75
CA PRO A 119 -15.21 2.74 0.25
C PRO A 119 -14.24 2.92 1.42
N LEU A 120 -13.62 1.86 1.92
CA LEU A 120 -12.60 1.97 2.99
C LEU A 120 -11.39 2.78 2.52
N LEU A 121 -10.89 2.52 1.31
CA LEU A 121 -9.82 3.28 0.68
C LEU A 121 -10.23 4.73 0.48
N GLY A 122 -11.46 4.96 0.02
CA GLY A 122 -12.03 6.30 -0.14
C GLY A 122 -12.08 7.09 1.16
N LEU A 123 -12.58 6.48 2.24
CA LEU A 123 -12.59 7.09 3.57
C LEU A 123 -11.18 7.40 4.08
N PHE A 124 -10.22 6.51 3.79
CA PHE A 124 -8.80 6.75 4.10
C PHE A 124 -8.27 7.99 3.37
N PHE A 125 -8.51 8.12 2.05
CA PHE A 125 -8.08 9.30 1.28
C PHE A 125 -8.80 10.57 1.71
N ILE A 126 -10.10 10.53 2.07
CA ILE A 126 -10.83 11.66 2.66
C ILE A 126 -10.17 12.10 3.96
N ALA A 127 -9.89 11.16 4.86
CA ALA A 127 -9.21 11.46 6.12
C ALA A 127 -7.83 12.07 5.88
N MET A 128 -7.00 11.44 5.05
CA MET A 128 -5.67 11.94 4.70
C MET A 128 -5.73 13.32 4.04
N GLY A 129 -6.65 13.53 3.08
CA GLY A 129 -6.84 14.82 2.42
C GLY A 129 -7.22 15.95 3.39
N ASN A 130 -8.08 15.66 4.37
CA ASN A 130 -8.44 16.63 5.42
C ASN A 130 -7.28 16.97 6.37
N TRP A 131 -6.28 16.06 6.50
CA TRP A 131 -5.13 16.29 7.36
C TRP A 131 -3.90 16.85 6.63
N LEU A 132 -3.77 16.63 5.34
CA LEU A 132 -2.65 17.10 4.53
C LEU A 132 -2.30 18.59 4.76
N PRO A 133 -3.27 19.54 4.77
CA PRO A 133 -2.99 20.95 5.00
C PRO A 133 -2.41 21.27 6.39
N LYS A 134 -2.53 20.34 7.33
CA LYS A 134 -2.08 20.52 8.72
C LYS A 134 -0.68 19.94 8.98
N ILE A 135 -0.08 19.30 7.96
CA ILE A 135 1.26 18.73 8.04
C ILE A 135 2.27 19.84 7.79
N LYS A 136 3.02 20.20 8.82
CA LYS A 136 4.15 21.14 8.70
C LYS A 136 5.27 20.51 7.88
N GLN A 137 6.08 21.35 7.22
CA GLN A 137 7.19 20.87 6.41
C GLN A 137 8.15 20.01 7.25
N ASN A 138 8.44 18.82 6.73
CA ASN A 138 9.31 17.83 7.35
C ASN A 138 9.87 16.87 6.30
N SER A 139 10.79 15.97 6.70
CA SER A 139 11.41 14.99 5.82
C SER A 139 10.73 13.59 5.80
N THR A 140 9.71 13.37 6.64
CA THR A 140 9.12 12.04 6.85
C THR A 140 7.72 11.89 6.23
N LEU A 141 6.82 12.85 6.49
CA LEU A 141 5.40 12.79 6.16
C LEU A 141 5.00 13.84 5.11
N GLY A 142 4.06 13.49 4.22
CA GLY A 142 3.48 14.40 3.24
C GLY A 142 4.00 14.20 1.81
N ILE A 143 3.67 15.12 0.92
CA ILE A 143 4.10 15.14 -0.48
C ILE A 143 5.52 15.66 -0.57
N LYS A 144 6.49 14.74 -0.60
CA LYS A 144 7.93 15.01 -0.53
C LYS A 144 8.54 15.01 -1.92
N ILE A 145 8.34 16.09 -2.65
CA ILE A 145 8.99 16.34 -3.93
C ILE A 145 9.95 17.53 -3.79
N LYS A 146 10.88 17.68 -4.74
CA LYS A 146 11.93 18.69 -4.67
C LYS A 146 11.40 20.08 -4.33
N TRP A 147 10.30 20.49 -4.92
CA TRP A 147 9.77 21.85 -4.74
C TRP A 147 9.15 22.07 -3.35
N THR A 148 8.43 21.06 -2.82
CA THR A 148 7.84 21.13 -1.48
C THR A 148 8.91 21.06 -0.39
N LEU A 149 9.92 20.18 -0.53
CA LEU A 149 10.99 20.03 0.46
C LEU A 149 11.91 21.27 0.53
N TYR A 150 12.08 21.98 -0.59
CA TYR A 150 13.01 23.09 -0.66
C TYR A 150 12.40 24.47 -0.36
N ASN A 151 11.06 24.57 -0.36
CA ASN A 151 10.38 25.84 -0.08
C ASN A 151 9.13 25.60 0.78
N GLU A 152 9.06 26.27 1.94
CA GLU A 152 7.98 26.07 2.91
C GLU A 152 6.63 26.62 2.40
N GLU A 153 6.64 27.73 1.68
CA GLU A 153 5.41 28.28 1.09
C GLU A 153 4.85 27.33 0.03
N ASN A 154 5.73 26.75 -0.81
CA ASN A 154 5.35 25.74 -1.79
C ASN A 154 4.76 24.51 -1.09
N TRP A 155 5.39 24.03 0.00
CA TRP A 155 4.86 22.97 0.83
C TRP A 155 3.42 23.25 1.28
N ASN A 156 3.23 24.39 1.94
CA ASN A 156 1.94 24.75 2.54
C ASN A 156 0.84 24.89 1.48
N LYS A 157 1.12 25.53 0.35
CA LYS A 157 0.16 25.69 -0.76
C LYS A 157 -0.14 24.37 -1.45
N THR A 158 0.89 23.56 -1.71
CA THR A 158 0.73 22.25 -2.34
C THR A 158 -0.07 21.30 -1.45
N HIS A 159 0.21 21.22 -0.16
CA HIS A 159 -0.52 20.36 0.76
C HIS A 159 -1.98 20.80 0.95
N ARG A 160 -2.25 22.11 0.93
CA ARG A 160 -3.63 22.63 0.95
C ARG A 160 -4.39 22.25 -0.32
N PHE A 161 -3.79 22.44 -1.48
CA PHE A 161 -4.38 22.05 -2.76
C PHE A 161 -4.58 20.52 -2.85
N ALA A 162 -3.54 19.75 -2.53
CA ALA A 162 -3.61 18.29 -2.51
C ALA A 162 -4.68 17.77 -1.54
N GLY A 163 -4.92 18.45 -0.44
CA GLY A 163 -5.99 18.12 0.48
C GLY A 163 -7.36 18.08 -0.20
N PHE A 164 -7.69 19.06 -1.03
CA PHE A 164 -8.92 19.06 -1.82
C PHE A 164 -8.93 17.93 -2.85
N VAL A 165 -7.83 17.75 -3.59
CA VAL A 165 -7.70 16.68 -4.59
C VAL A 165 -7.91 15.31 -3.96
N TRP A 166 -7.32 15.05 -2.79
CA TRP A 166 -7.43 13.77 -2.10
C TRP A 166 -8.80 13.53 -1.47
N VAL A 167 -9.49 14.59 -0.98
CA VAL A 167 -10.88 14.46 -0.50
C VAL A 167 -11.81 14.12 -1.66
N ILE A 168 -11.70 14.83 -2.79
CA ILE A 168 -12.52 14.55 -3.98
C ILE A 168 -12.20 13.13 -4.50
N GLY A 169 -10.92 12.80 -4.62
CA GLY A 169 -10.49 11.48 -5.04
C GLY A 169 -10.95 10.36 -4.10
N GLY A 170 -10.99 10.62 -2.80
CA GLY A 170 -11.54 9.68 -1.82
C GLY A 170 -13.04 9.45 -2.00
N VAL A 171 -13.82 10.51 -2.32
CA VAL A 171 -15.25 10.35 -2.68
C VAL A 171 -15.38 9.50 -3.93
N ILE A 172 -14.55 9.73 -4.96
CA ILE A 172 -14.54 8.92 -6.18
C ILE A 172 -14.22 7.46 -5.84
N PHE A 173 -13.21 7.18 -5.00
CA PHE A 173 -12.93 5.82 -4.54
C PHE A 173 -14.13 5.19 -3.85
N CYS A 174 -14.85 5.91 -2.97
CA CYS A 174 -16.07 5.38 -2.36
C CYS A 174 -17.10 4.94 -3.41
N LEU A 175 -17.25 5.71 -4.47
CA LEU A 175 -18.20 5.43 -5.56
C LEU A 175 -17.73 4.26 -6.44
N MET A 176 -16.41 4.07 -6.59
CA MET A 176 -15.85 2.96 -7.36
C MET A 176 -16.23 1.58 -6.81
N GLY A 177 -16.55 1.47 -5.52
CA GLY A 177 -17.07 0.23 -4.94
C GLY A 177 -18.40 -0.25 -5.52
N PHE A 178 -19.10 0.60 -6.27
CA PHE A 178 -20.39 0.30 -6.89
C PHE A 178 -20.34 0.27 -8.43
N VAL A 179 -19.14 0.37 -8.99
CA VAL A 179 -18.90 0.35 -10.43
C VAL A 179 -18.61 -1.08 -10.88
N PRO A 180 -19.07 -1.49 -12.08
CA PRO A 180 -18.73 -2.79 -12.65
C PRO A 180 -17.21 -3.01 -12.75
N GLU A 181 -16.75 -4.23 -12.48
CA GLU A 181 -15.32 -4.58 -12.37
C GLU A 181 -14.52 -4.28 -13.64
N ASN A 182 -15.13 -4.50 -14.81
CA ASN A 182 -14.50 -4.18 -16.10
C ASN A 182 -14.14 -2.70 -16.26
N MET A 183 -14.83 -1.80 -15.58
CA MET A 183 -14.51 -0.36 -15.58
C MET A 183 -13.38 -0.02 -14.58
N LEU A 184 -13.21 -0.81 -13.52
CA LEU A 184 -12.18 -0.59 -12.51
C LEU A 184 -10.78 -0.67 -13.10
N PHE A 185 -10.57 -1.52 -14.12
CA PHE A 185 -9.31 -1.64 -14.85
C PHE A 185 -8.79 -0.28 -15.36
N PHE A 186 -9.68 0.58 -15.83
CA PHE A 186 -9.32 1.91 -16.33
C PHE A 186 -9.40 2.99 -15.25
N LEU A 187 -10.41 2.92 -14.39
CA LEU A 187 -10.66 3.96 -13.39
C LEU A 187 -9.62 3.97 -12.27
N LEU A 188 -9.14 2.80 -11.84
CA LEU A 188 -8.18 2.71 -10.75
C LEU A 188 -6.81 3.32 -11.10
N PRO A 189 -6.15 2.96 -12.21
CA PRO A 189 -4.90 3.60 -12.61
C PRO A 189 -5.07 5.11 -12.85
N LEU A 190 -6.16 5.52 -13.52
CA LEU A 190 -6.45 6.92 -13.77
C LEU A 190 -6.57 7.70 -12.45
N GLN A 191 -7.30 7.17 -11.47
CA GLN A 191 -7.51 7.79 -10.18
C GLN A 191 -6.18 7.94 -9.40
N VAL A 192 -5.34 6.90 -9.39
CA VAL A 192 -4.01 6.94 -8.74
C VAL A 192 -3.12 8.00 -9.41
N ILE A 193 -3.10 8.05 -10.75
CA ILE A 193 -2.35 9.05 -11.50
C ILE A 193 -2.84 10.47 -11.16
N LEU A 194 -4.14 10.70 -11.11
CA LEU A 194 -4.69 12.02 -10.76
C LEU A 194 -4.29 12.46 -9.35
N LEU A 195 -4.39 11.58 -8.36
CA LEU A 195 -4.02 11.88 -6.97
C LEU A 195 -2.53 12.20 -6.81
N ALA A 196 -1.66 11.60 -7.60
CA ALA A 196 -0.22 11.83 -7.56
C ALA A 196 0.22 13.01 -8.44
N CYS A 197 -0.22 13.02 -9.72
CA CYS A 197 0.27 13.98 -10.71
C CYS A 197 -0.30 15.38 -10.53
N VAL A 198 -1.59 15.51 -10.19
CA VAL A 198 -2.23 16.84 -10.08
C VAL A 198 -1.56 17.72 -9.01
N PRO A 199 -1.31 17.25 -7.76
CA PRO A 199 -0.55 18.03 -6.79
C PRO A 199 0.91 18.26 -7.18
N THR A 200 1.53 17.31 -7.86
CA THR A 200 2.92 17.40 -8.32
C THR A 200 3.08 18.50 -9.38
N VAL A 201 2.20 18.52 -10.38
CA VAL A 201 2.19 19.56 -11.41
C VAL A 201 1.88 20.93 -10.80
N TYR A 202 0.92 21.01 -9.88
CA TYR A 202 0.63 22.25 -9.15
C TYR A 202 1.88 22.80 -8.44
N SER A 203 2.58 21.94 -7.68
CA SER A 203 3.80 22.31 -6.97
C SER A 203 4.90 22.83 -7.92
N TRP A 204 5.06 22.16 -9.06
CA TRP A 204 6.03 22.58 -10.09
C TRP A 204 5.68 23.94 -10.69
N LEU A 205 4.43 24.15 -11.08
CA LEU A 205 3.97 25.45 -11.62
C LEU A 205 4.14 26.56 -10.59
N LEU A 206 3.81 26.29 -9.33
CA LEU A 206 4.00 27.22 -8.23
C LEU A 206 5.48 27.56 -8.03
N ALA A 207 6.37 26.58 -8.07
CA ALA A 207 7.81 26.79 -7.95
C ALA A 207 8.37 27.63 -9.11
N ARG A 208 7.90 27.39 -10.36
CA ARG A 208 8.25 28.22 -11.51
C ARG A 208 7.82 29.67 -11.32
N LYS A 209 6.58 29.87 -10.85
CA LYS A 209 6.07 31.21 -10.54
C LYS A 209 6.91 31.90 -9.46
N GLN A 210 7.15 31.25 -8.33
CA GLN A 210 7.92 31.80 -7.22
C GLN A 210 9.35 32.21 -7.63
N ARG A 211 10.00 31.42 -8.49
CA ARG A 211 11.34 31.75 -9.02
C ARG A 211 11.31 32.96 -9.96
N ARG A 212 10.31 33.02 -10.84
CA ARG A 212 10.15 34.16 -11.75
C ARG A 212 9.88 35.46 -11.01
N ASP A 213 9.02 35.38 -9.96
CA ASP A 213 8.60 36.55 -9.20
C ASP A 213 9.61 36.90 -8.07
N GLY A 214 10.74 36.17 -7.96
CA GLY A 214 11.80 36.41 -6.95
C GLY A 214 11.39 36.05 -5.51
N THR A 215 10.27 35.37 -5.32
CA THR A 215 9.75 35.02 -3.99
C THR A 215 10.21 33.62 -3.50
N TRP A 216 11.05 32.92 -4.28
CA TRP A 216 11.59 31.64 -3.88
C TRP A 216 12.60 31.77 -2.75
N THR A 217 12.30 31.16 -1.60
CA THR A 217 13.20 31.12 -0.43
C THR A 217 13.49 29.70 -0.04
N GLU A 218 14.75 29.33 0.23
CA GLU A 218 15.10 28.01 0.71
C GLU A 218 14.65 27.79 2.16
N SER A 219 13.95 26.66 2.38
CA SER A 219 13.46 26.26 3.69
C SER A 219 14.58 25.77 4.62
N GLN A 220 14.32 25.74 5.92
CA GLN A 220 15.21 25.12 6.90
C GLN A 220 15.42 23.63 6.61
N VAL A 221 14.34 22.92 6.24
CA VAL A 221 14.38 21.50 5.86
C VAL A 221 15.36 21.27 4.71
N SER A 222 15.35 22.13 3.67
CA SER A 222 16.30 22.06 2.57
C SER A 222 17.74 22.19 3.05
N ARG A 223 18.01 23.14 3.95
CA ARG A 223 19.36 23.36 4.52
C ARG A 223 19.82 22.16 5.32
N ASP A 224 18.94 21.57 6.13
CA ASP A 224 19.24 20.39 6.94
C ASP A 224 19.48 19.15 6.07
N LEU A 225 18.69 18.95 5.01
CA LEU A 225 18.87 17.86 4.05
C LEU A 225 20.19 17.99 3.28
N LYS A 226 20.60 19.20 2.90
CA LYS A 226 21.90 19.44 2.25
C LYS A 226 23.07 19.13 3.19
N LYS A 227 22.93 19.35 4.51
CA LYS A 227 23.95 19.02 5.50
C LYS A 227 24.03 17.51 5.81
N HIS A 228 22.93 16.80 5.66
CA HIS A 228 22.81 15.38 5.99
C HIS A 228 22.19 14.58 4.82
N PRO A 229 22.86 14.53 3.65
CA PRO A 229 22.30 13.86 2.45
C PRO A 229 22.01 12.37 2.68
N ALA A 230 22.73 11.73 3.61
CA ALA A 230 22.53 10.32 3.97
C ALA A 230 21.11 10.04 4.50
N ILE A 231 20.47 10.99 5.22
CA ILE A 231 19.11 10.78 5.74
C ILE A 231 18.10 10.67 4.60
N MET A 232 18.25 11.50 3.57
CA MET A 232 17.36 11.46 2.40
C MET A 232 17.67 10.22 1.54
N ALA A 233 18.95 9.90 1.35
CA ALA A 233 19.37 8.70 0.64
C ALA A 233 18.81 7.44 1.31
N VAL A 234 18.96 7.27 2.63
CA VAL A 234 18.44 6.10 3.37
C VAL A 234 16.92 5.98 3.25
N SER A 235 16.16 7.08 3.39
CA SER A 235 14.70 7.02 3.27
C SER A 235 14.23 6.67 1.85
N MET A 236 14.89 7.22 0.82
CA MET A 236 14.59 6.89 -0.59
C MET A 236 15.04 5.48 -0.93
N THR A 237 16.25 5.07 -0.51
CA THR A 237 16.78 3.72 -0.77
C THR A 237 15.90 2.66 -0.11
N LEU A 238 15.45 2.87 1.13
CA LEU A 238 14.56 1.92 1.81
C LEU A 238 13.26 1.70 1.04
N VAL A 239 12.61 2.79 0.59
CA VAL A 239 11.39 2.70 -0.23
C VAL A 239 11.67 2.02 -1.56
N THR A 240 12.78 2.37 -2.22
CA THR A 240 13.18 1.77 -3.51
C THR A 240 13.50 0.28 -3.34
N VAL A 241 14.22 -0.12 -2.30
CA VAL A 241 14.53 -1.53 -2.02
C VAL A 241 13.27 -2.34 -1.73
N ILE A 242 12.31 -1.77 -0.98
CA ILE A 242 11.02 -2.44 -0.72
C ILE A 242 10.24 -2.61 -2.02
N LEU A 243 10.14 -1.57 -2.86
CA LEU A 243 9.40 -1.63 -4.12
C LEU A 243 10.08 -2.53 -5.15
N ILE A 244 11.40 -2.42 -5.32
CA ILE A 244 12.16 -3.25 -6.28
C ILE A 244 12.26 -4.68 -5.76
N GLY A 245 12.55 -4.88 -4.46
CA GLY A 245 12.64 -6.20 -3.86
C GLY A 245 11.30 -6.94 -3.91
N GLY A 246 10.19 -6.25 -3.60
CA GLY A 246 8.85 -6.81 -3.76
C GLY A 246 8.52 -7.14 -5.22
N GLY A 247 8.89 -6.24 -6.16
CA GLY A 247 8.74 -6.49 -7.59
C GLY A 247 9.58 -7.68 -8.08
N ILE A 248 10.84 -7.76 -7.69
CA ILE A 248 11.72 -8.88 -8.05
C ILE A 248 11.13 -10.20 -7.52
N LEU A 249 10.71 -10.24 -6.25
CA LEU A 249 10.09 -11.44 -5.66
C LEU A 249 8.82 -11.87 -6.43
N MET A 250 8.04 -10.94 -6.98
CA MET A 250 6.88 -11.25 -7.81
C MET A 250 7.24 -11.84 -9.19
N PHE A 251 8.42 -11.51 -9.75
CA PHE A 251 8.80 -11.90 -11.11
C PHE A 251 9.90 -12.98 -11.17
N THR A 252 10.49 -13.41 -10.05
CA THR A 252 11.59 -14.39 -10.02
C THR A 252 11.15 -15.78 -9.53
N GLY A 253 9.86 -16.01 -9.34
CA GLY A 253 9.34 -17.34 -9.00
C GLY A 253 9.62 -18.35 -10.11
N SER A 254 10.15 -19.52 -9.75
CA SER A 254 10.25 -20.68 -10.65
C SER A 254 8.94 -21.44 -10.68
N ILE A 255 8.60 -22.00 -11.83
CA ILE A 255 7.49 -22.93 -11.97
C ILE A 255 8.11 -24.27 -12.36
N GLU A 256 7.95 -25.27 -11.52
CA GLU A 256 8.36 -26.65 -11.80
C GLU A 256 7.15 -27.50 -12.19
N TYR A 257 7.34 -28.30 -13.21
CA TYR A 257 6.31 -29.20 -13.71
C TYR A 257 6.76 -30.65 -13.47
N THR A 258 6.01 -31.38 -12.68
CA THR A 258 6.28 -32.80 -12.40
C THR A 258 5.12 -33.65 -12.92
N CYS A 259 5.40 -34.51 -13.90
CA CYS A 259 4.43 -35.48 -14.39
C CYS A 259 4.48 -36.73 -13.48
N THR A 260 3.39 -37.04 -12.82
CA THR A 260 3.21 -38.32 -12.09
C THR A 260 2.44 -39.30 -12.97
N ASP A 261 2.17 -40.49 -12.50
CA ASP A 261 1.37 -41.49 -13.22
C ASP A 261 -0.12 -41.09 -13.32
N GLU A 262 -0.61 -40.16 -12.46
CA GLU A 262 -2.02 -39.82 -12.34
C GLU A 262 -2.35 -38.38 -12.66
N ALA A 263 -1.36 -37.45 -12.53
CA ALA A 263 -1.61 -36.03 -12.64
C ALA A 263 -0.34 -35.25 -13.06
N LEU A 264 -0.54 -34.05 -13.61
CA LEU A 264 0.47 -33.02 -13.75
C LEU A 264 0.50 -32.18 -12.48
N LEU A 265 1.61 -32.17 -11.75
CA LEU A 265 1.87 -31.28 -10.64
C LEU A 265 2.56 -30.02 -11.15
N ILE A 266 2.04 -28.87 -10.79
CA ILE A 266 2.60 -27.56 -11.09
C ILE A 266 2.96 -26.93 -9.75
N GLU A 267 4.26 -26.88 -9.46
CA GLU A 267 4.81 -26.27 -8.26
C GLU A 267 5.36 -24.89 -8.60
N ALA A 268 4.92 -23.85 -7.92
CA ALA A 268 5.34 -22.48 -8.18
C ALA A 268 5.74 -21.76 -6.90
N ASP A 269 6.94 -21.15 -6.86
CA ASP A 269 7.52 -20.55 -5.65
C ASP A 269 6.62 -19.53 -4.94
N PHE A 270 5.76 -18.83 -5.68
CA PHE A 270 4.92 -17.76 -5.13
C PHE A 270 3.42 -17.93 -5.46
N HIS A 271 3.04 -19.06 -6.04
CA HIS A 271 1.65 -19.39 -6.40
C HIS A 271 1.28 -20.70 -5.74
N ALA A 272 -0.01 -20.98 -5.64
CA ALA A 272 -0.46 -22.28 -5.13
C ALA A 272 -0.03 -23.39 -6.08
N ASP A 273 0.48 -24.47 -5.50
CA ASP A 273 0.71 -25.68 -6.24
C ASP A 273 -0.61 -26.19 -6.81
N SER A 274 -0.61 -26.56 -8.07
CA SER A 274 -1.81 -27.06 -8.74
C SER A 274 -1.60 -28.49 -9.19
N THR A 275 -2.59 -29.32 -8.91
CA THR A 275 -2.63 -30.70 -9.39
C THR A 275 -3.70 -30.81 -10.45
N VAL A 276 -3.31 -31.15 -11.66
CA VAL A 276 -4.25 -31.36 -12.78
C VAL A 276 -4.31 -32.86 -13.08
N PRO A 277 -5.38 -33.57 -12.63
CA PRO A 277 -5.55 -34.98 -12.92
C PRO A 277 -5.67 -35.23 -14.42
N TYR A 278 -5.05 -36.27 -14.93
CA TYR A 278 -5.08 -36.55 -16.38
C TYR A 278 -6.47 -36.85 -16.91
N ASP A 279 -7.37 -37.39 -16.08
CA ASP A 279 -8.76 -37.63 -16.42
C ASP A 279 -9.61 -36.34 -16.59
N SER A 280 -9.10 -35.23 -16.11
CA SER A 280 -9.70 -33.88 -16.28
C SER A 280 -9.20 -33.14 -17.53
N ILE A 281 -8.29 -33.73 -18.31
CA ILE A 281 -7.68 -33.11 -19.50
C ILE A 281 -8.38 -33.62 -20.76
N ASP A 282 -9.17 -32.77 -21.40
CA ASP A 282 -9.88 -33.11 -22.64
C ASP A 282 -8.94 -33.16 -23.87
N SER A 283 -7.92 -32.29 -23.91
CA SER A 283 -6.96 -32.28 -25.01
C SER A 283 -5.64 -31.63 -24.63
N ILE A 284 -4.54 -32.10 -25.25
CA ILE A 284 -3.21 -31.47 -25.14
C ILE A 284 -2.82 -30.96 -26.51
N GLU A 285 -2.57 -29.65 -26.64
CA GLU A 285 -2.12 -29.00 -27.86
C GLU A 285 -0.71 -28.46 -27.68
N LEU A 286 0.21 -28.86 -28.54
CA LEU A 286 1.60 -28.39 -28.55
C LEU A 286 1.67 -27.09 -29.35
N ARG A 287 1.92 -25.97 -28.69
CA ARG A 287 2.09 -24.67 -29.35
C ARG A 287 3.55 -24.26 -29.33
N PRO A 288 4.11 -23.80 -30.47
CA PRO A 288 5.52 -23.37 -30.54
C PRO A 288 5.82 -22.06 -29.81
N THR A 289 4.78 -21.32 -29.39
CA THR A 289 4.90 -20.07 -28.63
C THR A 289 3.83 -20.05 -27.54
N ALA A 290 4.17 -19.52 -26.35
CA ALA A 290 3.18 -19.27 -25.32
C ALA A 290 2.06 -18.35 -25.88
N PRO A 291 0.78 -18.58 -25.49
CA PRO A 291 -0.29 -17.67 -25.88
C PRO A 291 0.05 -16.28 -25.36
N GLU A 292 0.00 -15.26 -26.24
CA GLU A 292 0.06 -13.87 -25.81
C GLU A 292 -1.09 -13.67 -24.80
N GLY A 293 -0.72 -13.16 -23.62
CA GLY A 293 -1.52 -13.21 -22.42
C GLY A 293 -2.98 -12.81 -22.62
N THR A 294 -3.86 -13.65 -22.12
CA THR A 294 -5.26 -13.35 -21.78
C THR A 294 -5.32 -12.77 -20.38
#